data_6d75745a698c9d1364b92ae685c45749
#
_entry.id   6d75745a698c9d1364b92ae685c45749
#
_cell.length_a   1.000
_cell.length_b   1.000
_cell.length_c   1.000
_cell.angle_alpha   90.00
_cell.angle_beta   90.00
_cell.angle_gamma   90.00
#
_symmetry.space_group_name_H-M   'P 1'
#
loop_
_entity.id
_entity.type
_entity.pdbx_description
1 polymer ?
#
loop_
_entity_poly.entity_id
_entity_poly.type
_entity_poly.pdbx_seq_one_letter_code
_entity_poly.pdbx_strand_id
1 'polypeptide(L)'
;MTIHGRAHLYGGDGQLRIWHIGTHHDYEPDGSSWDRVMKWLEAGVKDSDKHYASPASMINLFGDFRVCPVEPFKKGSVQRARVERVEHRHYAPVD
;
A
#
# COMPACT_ATOMS: atom_id res chain seq x y z
N MET A 1 -8.16 -9.64 -9.03
CA MET A 1 -9.34 -8.86 -8.64
C MET A 1 -8.97 -7.42 -8.37
N THR A 2 -9.94 -6.54 -8.43
CA THR A 2 -9.73 -5.12 -8.14
C THR A 2 -10.43 -4.78 -6.83
N ILE A 3 -9.69 -4.11 -5.92
CA ILE A 3 -10.22 -3.69 -4.64
C ILE A 3 -10.09 -2.18 -4.46
N HIS A 4 -11.04 -1.57 -3.76
CA HIS A 4 -10.86 -0.20 -3.29
C HIS A 4 -10.03 -0.27 -2.02
N GLY A 5 -8.83 0.31 -2.05
CA GLY A 5 -7.86 0.10 -0.99
C GLY A 5 -7.09 1.34 -0.58
N ARG A 6 -6.34 1.17 0.50
CA ARG A 6 -5.40 2.18 1.00
C ARG A 6 -4.03 1.53 1.17
N ALA A 7 -3.05 2.04 0.42
CA ALA A 7 -1.66 1.64 0.61
C ALA A 7 -1.02 2.52 1.68
N HIS A 8 -0.30 1.89 2.60
CA HIS A 8 0.38 2.56 3.70
C HIS A 8 1.68 1.85 4.05
N LEU A 9 2.72 2.64 4.30
CA LEU A 9 4.00 2.15 4.79
C LEU A 9 4.12 2.47 6.28
N TYR A 10 4.19 1.43 7.09
CA TYR A 10 4.41 1.58 8.53
C TYR A 10 5.89 1.85 8.79
N GLY A 11 6.20 3.08 9.22
CA GLY A 11 7.58 3.57 9.28
C GLY A 11 8.48 2.82 10.27
N GLY A 12 7.93 2.32 11.37
CA GLY A 12 8.72 1.63 12.39
C GLY A 12 9.30 0.31 11.90
N ASP A 13 8.47 -0.51 11.27
CA ASP A 13 8.85 -1.86 10.82
C ASP A 13 9.14 -1.92 9.32
N GLY A 14 8.86 -0.86 8.60
CA GLY A 14 8.99 -0.87 7.15
C GLY A 14 7.99 -1.78 6.45
N GLN A 15 6.85 -2.04 7.08
CA GLN A 15 5.83 -2.93 6.54
C GLN A 15 4.92 -2.17 5.58
N LEU A 16 4.79 -2.70 4.38
CA LEU A 16 3.90 -2.15 3.35
C LEU A 16 2.61 -2.95 3.34
N ARG A 17 1.47 -2.26 3.42
CA ARG A 17 0.15 -2.91 3.47
C ARG A 17 -0.81 -2.21 2.54
N ILE A 18 -1.71 -2.99 1.94
CA ILE A 18 -2.86 -2.47 1.21
C ILE A 18 -4.10 -3.00 1.92
N TRP A 19 -4.82 -2.09 2.57
CA TRP A 19 -6.05 -2.43 3.25
C TRP A 19 -7.21 -2.43 2.25
N HIS A 20 -7.97 -3.52 2.21
CA HIS A 20 -9.22 -3.58 1.48
C HIS A 20 -10.28 -2.85 2.33
N ILE A 21 -10.59 -1.61 1.94
CA ILE A 21 -11.44 -0.72 2.72
C ILE A 21 -12.81 -1.35 2.96
N GLY A 22 -13.28 -1.25 4.20
CA GLY A 22 -14.56 -1.85 4.61
C GLY A 22 -14.45 -3.29 5.09
N THR A 23 -13.25 -3.85 5.11
CA THR A 23 -13.01 -5.22 5.57
C THR A 23 -11.91 -5.25 6.62
N HIS A 24 -11.61 -6.44 7.17
CA HIS A 24 -10.45 -6.67 8.01
C HIS A 24 -9.31 -7.34 7.23
N HIS A 25 -9.32 -7.20 5.90
CA HIS A 25 -8.38 -7.88 5.04
C HIS A 25 -7.29 -6.92 4.57
N ASP A 26 -6.03 -7.24 4.92
CA ASP A 26 -4.85 -6.52 4.45
C ASP A 26 -4.06 -7.41 3.50
N TYR A 27 -3.50 -6.79 2.46
CA TYR A 27 -2.57 -7.43 1.55
C TYR A 27 -1.18 -6.88 1.77
N GLU A 28 -0.18 -7.76 1.63
CA GLU A 28 1.21 -7.36 1.57
C GLU A 28 1.70 -7.55 0.13
N PRO A 29 2.22 -6.50 -0.52
CA PRO A 29 2.83 -6.68 -1.84
C PRO A 29 3.94 -7.72 -1.78
N ASP A 30 3.92 -8.66 -2.71
CA ASP A 30 4.98 -9.66 -2.79
C ASP A 30 6.29 -9.02 -3.29
N GLY A 31 7.38 -9.79 -3.30
CA GLY A 31 8.69 -9.30 -3.69
C GLY A 31 8.72 -8.70 -5.11
N SER A 32 7.88 -9.20 -6.01
CA SER A 32 7.85 -8.70 -7.39
C SER A 32 7.17 -7.34 -7.52
N SER A 33 6.33 -6.96 -6.58
CA SER A 33 5.55 -5.73 -6.66
C SER A 33 5.88 -4.70 -5.58
N TRP A 34 6.73 -5.05 -4.62
CA TRP A 34 7.08 -4.15 -3.51
C TRP A 34 7.58 -2.78 -4.00
N ASP A 35 8.59 -2.78 -4.87
CA ASP A 35 9.17 -1.52 -5.37
C ASP A 35 8.15 -0.70 -6.16
N ARG A 36 7.28 -1.38 -6.89
CA ARG A 36 6.22 -0.71 -7.65
C ARG A 36 5.29 0.07 -6.72
N VAL A 37 4.81 -0.56 -5.67
CA VAL A 37 3.91 0.09 -4.71
C VAL A 37 4.65 1.20 -3.96
N MET A 38 5.91 0.99 -3.60
CA MET A 38 6.72 2.02 -2.98
C MET A 38 6.86 3.26 -3.87
N LYS A 39 7.09 3.06 -5.16
CA LYS A 39 7.19 4.19 -6.11
C LYS A 39 5.87 4.95 -6.21
N TRP A 40 4.74 4.24 -6.16
CA TRP A 40 3.44 4.92 -6.16
C TRP A 40 3.26 5.79 -4.91
N LEU A 41 3.66 5.30 -3.74
CA LEU A 41 3.62 6.09 -2.51
C LEU A 41 4.55 7.29 -2.59
N GLU A 42 5.78 7.09 -3.02
CA GLU A 42 6.78 8.16 -3.11
C GLU A 42 6.33 9.28 -4.05
N ALA A 43 5.57 8.94 -5.09
CA ALA A 43 5.06 9.93 -6.03
C ALA A 43 4.10 10.93 -5.36
N GLY A 44 3.47 10.57 -4.24
CA GLY A 44 2.58 11.45 -3.49
C GLY A 44 3.24 12.22 -2.36
N VAL A 45 4.52 11.99 -2.10
CA VAL A 45 5.23 12.66 -1.01
C VAL A 45 5.47 14.12 -1.36
N LYS A 46 5.13 15.01 -0.43
CA LYS A 46 5.37 16.44 -0.60
C LYS A 46 6.86 16.74 -0.45
N ASP A 47 7.36 17.73 -1.18
CA ASP A 47 8.76 18.15 -1.08
C ASP A 47 9.13 18.53 0.36
N SER A 48 8.21 19.16 1.09
CA SER A 48 8.42 19.54 2.48
C SER A 48 8.65 18.35 3.41
N ASP A 49 8.20 17.15 3.02
CA ASP A 49 8.33 15.95 3.85
C ASP A 49 9.53 15.08 3.47
N LYS A 50 10.23 15.40 2.38
CA LYS A 50 11.33 14.56 1.88
C LYS A 50 12.56 14.53 2.80
N HIS A 51 12.64 15.44 3.77
CA HIS A 51 13.73 15.46 4.73
C HIS A 51 13.57 14.45 5.87
N TYR A 52 12.40 13.84 6.01
CA TYR A 52 12.17 12.79 7.00
C TYR A 52 12.87 11.49 6.59
N ALA A 53 13.20 10.66 7.60
CA ALA A 53 13.89 9.39 7.35
C ALA A 53 13.06 8.42 6.49
N SER A 54 11.74 8.45 6.64
CA SER A 54 10.82 7.60 5.87
C SER A 54 9.69 8.46 5.30
N PRO A 55 9.97 9.29 4.29
CA PRO A 55 8.95 10.21 3.79
C PRO A 55 7.71 9.52 3.24
N ALA A 56 7.85 8.32 2.65
CA ALA A 56 6.71 7.55 2.15
C ALA A 56 5.76 7.12 3.25
N SER A 57 6.18 7.07 4.52
CA SER A 57 5.31 6.74 5.64
C SER A 57 4.39 7.90 6.05
N MET A 58 4.61 9.08 5.48
CA MET A 58 3.83 10.29 5.78
C MET A 58 2.59 10.43 4.89
N ILE A 59 2.39 9.52 3.96
CA ILE A 59 1.31 9.62 2.98
C ILE A 59 0.55 8.31 2.88
N ASN A 60 -0.77 8.40 2.64
CA ASN A 60 -1.61 7.28 2.28
C ASN A 60 -1.99 7.39 0.80
N LEU A 61 -2.01 6.27 0.10
CA LEU A 61 -2.48 6.21 -1.27
C LEU A 61 -3.79 5.41 -1.30
N PHE A 62 -4.88 6.10 -1.64
CA PHE A 62 -6.17 5.48 -1.90
C PHE A 62 -6.34 5.25 -3.40
N GLY A 63 -7.02 4.19 -3.75
CA GLY A 63 -7.30 3.92 -5.15
C GLY A 63 -7.88 2.53 -5.36
N ASP A 64 -8.06 2.18 -6.62
CA ASP A 64 -8.51 0.86 -7.03
C ASP A 64 -7.29 0.04 -7.42
N PHE A 65 -6.93 -0.91 -6.55
CA PHE A 65 -5.75 -1.75 -6.72
C PHE A 65 -6.12 -3.07 -7.34
N ARG A 66 -5.39 -3.45 -8.39
CA ARG A 66 -5.49 -4.80 -8.91
C ARG A 66 -4.53 -5.69 -8.14
N VAL A 67 -5.09 -6.63 -7.41
CA VAL A 67 -4.34 -7.55 -6.57
C VAL A 67 -4.58 -8.99 -7.01
N CYS A 68 -3.50 -9.77 -7.05
CA CYS A 68 -3.53 -11.19 -7.39
C CYS A 68 -2.87 -11.95 -6.24
N PRO A 69 -3.66 -12.57 -5.34
CA PRO A 69 -3.09 -13.31 -4.22
C PRO A 69 -2.13 -14.40 -4.69
N VAL A 70 -1.01 -14.54 -4.00
CA VAL A 70 0.01 -15.56 -4.29
C VAL A 70 0.04 -16.66 -3.25
N GLU A 71 -0.85 -16.57 -2.26
CA GLU A 71 -1.00 -17.59 -1.22
C GLU A 71 -2.46 -17.64 -0.77
N PRO A 72 -2.91 -18.74 -0.13
CA PRO A 72 -4.28 -18.82 0.37
C PRO A 72 -4.56 -17.78 1.46
N PHE A 73 -5.81 -17.32 1.51
CA PHE A 73 -6.27 -16.44 2.57
C PHE A 73 -6.38 -17.23 3.89
N LYS A 74 -5.87 -16.61 4.98
CA LYS A 74 -6.06 -17.11 6.34
C LYS A 74 -6.66 -15.99 7.17
N LYS A 75 -7.79 -16.28 7.80
CA LYS A 75 -8.46 -15.29 8.66
C LYS A 75 -7.49 -14.77 9.74
N GLY A 76 -7.44 -13.45 9.90
CA GLY A 76 -6.57 -12.80 10.88
C GLY A 76 -5.13 -12.63 10.44
N SER A 77 -4.79 -12.99 9.21
CA SER A 77 -3.44 -12.86 8.66
C SER A 77 -3.43 -11.92 7.48
N VAL A 78 -2.28 -11.30 7.25
CA VAL A 78 -2.01 -10.53 6.03
C VAL A 78 -1.78 -11.53 4.90
N GLN A 79 -2.40 -11.30 3.75
CA GLN A 79 -2.26 -12.16 2.58
C GLN A 79 -1.28 -11.54 1.60
N ARG A 80 -0.26 -12.29 1.21
CA ARG A 80 0.68 -11.82 0.18
C ARG A 80 0.00 -11.85 -1.18
N ALA A 81 0.26 -10.80 -1.96
CA ALA A 81 -0.34 -10.65 -3.27
C ALA A 81 0.59 -9.90 -4.21
N ARG A 82 0.54 -10.27 -5.50
CA ARG A 82 1.13 -9.43 -6.53
C ARG A 82 0.18 -8.26 -6.77
N VAL A 83 0.71 -7.05 -6.70
CA VAL A 83 -0.05 -5.82 -6.93
C VAL A 83 0.35 -5.27 -8.28
N GLU A 84 -0.57 -5.32 -9.24
CA GLU A 84 -0.24 -5.06 -10.64
C GLU A 84 -0.39 -3.59 -11.03
N ARG A 85 -1.43 -2.93 -10.53
CA ARG A 85 -1.70 -1.53 -10.88
C ARG A 85 -2.63 -0.87 -9.86
N VAL A 86 -2.66 0.45 -9.90
CA VAL A 86 -3.61 1.27 -9.14
C VAL A 86 -4.20 2.32 -10.07
N GLU A 87 -5.52 2.50 -9.97
CA GLU A 87 -6.26 3.51 -10.72
C GLU A 87 -7.03 4.42 -9.76
N HIS A 88 -7.45 5.59 -10.26
CA HIS A 88 -8.22 6.55 -9.46
C HIS A 88 -7.51 6.94 -8.17
N ARG A 89 -6.21 7.27 -8.30
CA ARG A 89 -5.34 7.57 -7.16
C ARG A 89 -5.78 8.83 -6.43
N HIS A 90 -5.74 8.74 -5.11
CA HIS A 90 -5.95 9.87 -4.23
C HIS A 90 -4.97 9.79 -3.06
N TYR A 91 -4.14 10.82 -2.90
CA TYR A 91 -3.18 10.88 -1.81
C TYR A 91 -3.73 11.70 -0.66
N ALA A 92 -3.51 11.22 0.56
CA ALA A 92 -3.88 11.94 1.77
C ALA A 92 -2.78 11.81 2.81
N PRO A 93 -2.53 12.86 3.61
CA PRO A 93 -1.53 12.75 4.67
C PRO A 93 -1.97 11.75 5.73
N VAL A 94 -0.99 11.16 6.41
CA VAL A 94 -1.23 10.31 7.57
C VAL A 94 -1.52 11.21 8.76
N ASP A 95 -2.61 10.92 9.48
CA ASP A 95 -2.99 11.65 10.68
C ASP A 95 -2.17 11.24 11.90
#